data_9aa47f8bebd7a9e9c8621f408ce5908f
#
_entry.id   9aa47f8bebd7a9e9c8621f408ce5908f
#
_cell.length_a   1.000
_cell.length_b   1.000
_cell.length_c   1.000
_cell.angle_alpha   90.00
_cell.angle_beta   90.00
_cell.angle_gamma   90.00
#
_symmetry.space_group_name_H-M   'P 1'
#
loop_
_entity.id
_entity.type
_entity.pdbx_description
1 polymer ?
#
loop_
_entity_poly.entity_id
_entity_poly.type
_entity_poly.pdbx_seq_one_letter_code
_entity_poly.pdbx_strand_id
1 'polypeptide(L)'
;MRTMILAALAASALATPAFAQRQDAPFSGPRAEAVLGLDIVVDRDADEGYNGLLYGGAIGYDYQTNGMVFGVEGEITGSTVKATATDVLVAGDTMRSTPGRDLYAGVRVGGLVTPNTLVYAKGGYTNARIDADYTAGSTTLSDSENLDGYRLGAGVEQRLTGNVYVKGEYRFSHYGSGNDFDANVNRHQIVGGVGIRF
;
A
#
# COMPACT_ATOMS: atom_id res chain seq x y z
N MET A 1 -20.05 -19.45 -11.38
CA MET A 1 -20.97 -19.09 -10.29
C MET A 1 -20.26 -18.62 -9.01
N ARG A 2 -19.04 -19.05 -8.69
CA ARG A 2 -18.26 -18.58 -7.50
C ARG A 2 -17.78 -17.12 -7.58
N THR A 3 -17.51 -16.60 -8.75
CA THR A 3 -17.03 -15.23 -8.97
C THR A 3 -18.12 -14.15 -8.85
N MET A 4 -19.38 -14.50 -9.07
CA MET A 4 -20.50 -13.56 -8.93
C MET A 4 -20.90 -13.31 -7.46
N ILE A 5 -20.63 -14.25 -6.56
CA ILE A 5 -20.95 -14.12 -5.13
C ILE A 5 -19.99 -13.14 -4.44
N LEU A 6 -18.72 -13.13 -4.84
CA LEU A 6 -17.72 -12.18 -4.31
C LEU A 6 -17.99 -10.73 -4.74
N ALA A 7 -18.49 -10.52 -5.97
CA ALA A 7 -18.86 -9.19 -6.45
C ALA A 7 -20.10 -8.64 -5.74
N ALA A 8 -21.06 -9.50 -5.39
CA ALA A 8 -22.26 -9.11 -4.65
C ALA A 8 -21.99 -8.74 -3.18
N LEU A 9 -21.01 -9.40 -2.54
CA LEU A 9 -20.56 -9.08 -1.18
C LEU A 9 -19.80 -7.74 -1.13
N ALA A 10 -19.02 -7.41 -2.15
CA ALA A 10 -18.34 -6.12 -2.25
C ALA A 10 -19.32 -4.95 -2.49
N ALA A 11 -20.38 -5.17 -3.26
CA ALA A 11 -21.40 -4.16 -3.53
C ALA A 11 -22.31 -3.87 -2.33
N SER A 12 -22.56 -4.85 -1.45
CA SER A 12 -23.37 -4.66 -0.24
C SER A 12 -22.65 -3.89 0.87
N ALA A 13 -21.33 -3.85 0.86
CA ALA A 13 -20.54 -3.05 1.81
C ALA A 13 -20.59 -1.54 1.52
N LEU A 14 -21.00 -1.13 0.32
CA LEU A 14 -21.15 0.28 -0.06
C LEU A 14 -22.53 0.88 0.25
N ALA A 15 -23.51 0.05 0.63
CA ALA A 15 -24.85 0.47 1.03
C ALA A 15 -24.94 0.70 2.54
N THR A 16 -23.93 1.30 3.16
CA THR A 16 -24.06 1.76 4.54
C THR A 16 -24.95 3.00 4.57
N PRO A 17 -25.94 3.08 5.50
CA PRO A 17 -26.69 4.31 5.69
C PRO A 17 -25.68 5.44 5.97
N ALA A 18 -25.91 6.62 5.37
CA ALA A 18 -25.17 7.82 5.69
C ALA A 18 -25.30 8.07 7.19
N PHE A 19 -24.34 7.58 7.97
CA PHE A 19 -24.24 7.97 9.37
C PHE A 19 -23.94 9.46 9.33
N ALA A 20 -24.91 10.27 9.74
CA ALA A 20 -24.69 11.69 9.98
C ALA A 20 -23.44 11.78 10.85
N GLN A 21 -22.37 12.36 10.30
CA GLN A 21 -21.11 12.52 11.02
C GLN A 21 -21.45 13.17 12.36
N ARG A 22 -21.18 12.46 13.44
CA ARG A 22 -21.27 13.05 14.76
C ARG A 22 -20.27 14.18 14.78
N GLN A 23 -20.72 15.41 14.99
CA GLN A 23 -19.85 16.58 15.13
C GLN A 23 -18.76 16.36 16.18
N ASP A 24 -19.01 15.46 17.15
CA ASP A 24 -18.10 15.11 18.24
C ASP A 24 -17.04 14.06 17.88
N ALA A 25 -17.13 13.39 16.70
CA ALA A 25 -16.21 12.34 16.28
C ALA A 25 -15.90 12.40 14.77
N PRO A 26 -15.25 13.48 14.30
CA PRO A 26 -15.08 13.77 12.88
C PRO A 26 -14.18 12.78 12.13
N PHE A 27 -13.44 11.95 12.85
CA PHE A 27 -12.59 10.89 12.28
C PHE A 27 -13.21 9.49 12.40
N SER A 28 -14.50 9.36 12.76
CA SER A 28 -15.20 8.08 12.75
C SER A 28 -15.88 7.83 11.42
N GLY A 29 -15.95 6.56 11.02
CA GLY A 29 -16.71 6.09 9.86
C GLY A 29 -15.87 5.41 8.80
N PRO A 30 -16.55 4.89 7.75
CA PRO A 30 -15.87 4.31 6.61
C PRO A 30 -15.15 5.41 5.81
N ARG A 31 -14.03 5.04 5.20
CA ARG A 31 -13.22 5.95 4.38
C ARG A 31 -12.74 5.26 3.11
N ALA A 32 -12.56 6.05 2.07
CA ALA A 32 -11.93 5.65 0.83
C ALA A 32 -10.93 6.72 0.40
N GLU A 33 -9.79 6.32 -0.12
CA GLU A 33 -8.73 7.25 -0.49
C GLU A 33 -7.97 6.80 -1.73
N ALA A 34 -7.47 7.78 -2.49
CA ALA A 34 -6.47 7.60 -3.52
C ALA A 34 -5.10 8.04 -2.98
N VAL A 35 -4.07 7.31 -3.33
CA VAL A 35 -2.69 7.55 -2.87
C VAL A 35 -1.74 7.67 -4.05
N LEU A 36 -0.76 8.56 -3.91
CA LEU A 36 0.35 8.76 -4.82
C LEU A 36 1.62 9.02 -4.00
N GLY A 37 2.77 8.51 -4.44
CA GLY A 37 3.99 8.68 -3.66
C GLY A 37 5.27 8.33 -4.39
N LEU A 38 6.36 8.49 -3.66
CA LEU A 38 7.69 8.03 -4.05
C LEU A 38 7.95 6.67 -3.44
N ASP A 39 8.51 5.79 -4.23
CA ASP A 39 8.84 4.43 -3.89
C ASP A 39 10.34 4.22 -4.02
N ILE A 40 11.00 3.85 -2.94
CA ILE A 40 12.44 3.65 -2.83
C ILE A 40 12.66 2.22 -2.35
N VAL A 41 13.15 1.38 -3.25
CA VAL A 41 13.51 -0.01 -2.97
C VAL A 41 15.01 -0.07 -2.75
N VAL A 42 15.43 -0.61 -1.61
CA VAL A 42 16.83 -0.82 -1.27
C VAL A 42 17.06 -2.32 -1.17
N ASP A 43 17.85 -2.84 -2.10
CA ASP A 43 18.39 -4.19 -2.02
C ASP A 43 19.67 -4.15 -1.19
N ARG A 44 19.65 -4.84 -0.04
CA ARG A 44 20.80 -4.87 0.88
C ARG A 44 21.95 -5.72 0.39
N ASP A 45 21.67 -6.69 -0.47
CA ASP A 45 22.68 -7.63 -0.95
C ASP A 45 23.44 -7.07 -2.17
N ALA A 46 22.80 -6.15 -2.93
CA ALA A 46 23.40 -5.53 -4.11
C ALA A 46 23.94 -4.11 -3.90
N ASP A 47 23.66 -3.46 -2.73
CA ASP A 47 23.97 -2.04 -2.44
C ASP A 47 23.42 -1.07 -3.51
N GLU A 48 22.30 -1.45 -4.14
CA GLU A 48 21.63 -0.69 -5.20
C GLU A 48 20.26 -0.20 -4.73
N GLY A 49 19.91 1.03 -5.12
CA GLY A 49 18.62 1.65 -4.82
C GLY A 49 17.86 1.99 -6.10
N TYR A 50 16.60 1.56 -6.18
CA TYR A 50 15.70 1.87 -7.30
C TYR A 50 14.58 2.77 -6.84
N ASN A 51 14.29 3.82 -7.63
CA ASN A 51 13.25 4.79 -7.33
C ASN A 51 12.13 4.73 -8.36
N GLY A 52 10.90 4.95 -7.92
CA GLY A 52 9.72 5.01 -8.78
C GLY A 52 8.57 5.77 -8.16
N LEU A 53 7.48 5.84 -8.91
CA LEU A 53 6.21 6.38 -8.42
C LEU A 53 5.33 5.23 -7.93
N LEU A 54 4.74 5.43 -6.75
CA LEU A 54 3.68 4.60 -6.19
C LEU A 54 2.33 5.25 -6.47
N TYR A 55 1.33 4.45 -6.82
CA TYR A 55 -0.05 4.88 -6.99
C TYR A 55 -1.00 3.77 -6.52
N GLY A 56 -2.19 4.16 -6.06
CA GLY A 56 -3.17 3.17 -5.63
C GLY A 56 -4.35 3.75 -4.89
N GLY A 57 -5.03 2.89 -4.15
CA GLY A 57 -6.18 3.26 -3.34
C GLY A 57 -6.31 2.40 -2.10
N ALA A 58 -6.98 2.96 -1.11
CA ALA A 58 -7.28 2.26 0.13
C ALA A 58 -8.71 2.50 0.59
N ILE A 59 -9.21 1.55 1.36
CA ILE A 59 -10.47 1.65 2.09
C ILE A 59 -10.22 1.31 3.56
N GLY A 60 -11.01 1.87 4.44
CA GLY A 60 -10.88 1.59 5.86
C GLY A 60 -12.10 1.99 6.65
N TYR A 61 -12.07 1.67 7.92
CA TYR A 61 -13.05 2.10 8.91
C TYR A 61 -12.32 2.55 10.16
N ASP A 62 -12.72 3.73 10.67
CA ASP A 62 -12.15 4.31 11.88
C ASP A 62 -13.20 4.49 12.95
N TYR A 63 -12.77 4.38 14.19
CA TYR A 63 -13.53 4.66 15.37
C TYR A 63 -12.79 5.66 16.26
N GLN A 64 -13.39 6.83 16.49
CA GLN A 64 -12.84 7.88 17.34
C GLN A 64 -13.48 7.85 18.71
N THR A 65 -12.67 7.89 19.76
CA THR A 65 -13.09 8.02 21.15
C THR A 65 -12.05 8.80 21.96
N ASN A 66 -12.50 9.77 22.75
CA ASN A 66 -11.64 10.58 23.65
C ASN A 66 -10.39 11.17 22.95
N GLY A 67 -10.51 11.64 21.70
CA GLY A 67 -9.40 12.18 20.94
C GLY A 67 -8.43 11.16 20.35
N MET A 68 -8.68 9.88 20.58
CA MET A 68 -7.96 8.77 19.96
C MET A 68 -8.76 8.19 18.80
N VAL A 69 -8.06 7.70 17.78
CA VAL A 69 -8.65 7.04 16.61
C VAL A 69 -8.03 5.66 16.47
N PHE A 70 -8.89 4.65 16.31
CA PHE A 70 -8.53 3.27 16.03
C PHE A 70 -9.16 2.86 14.72
N GLY A 71 -8.42 2.25 13.81
CA GLY A 71 -8.95 1.89 12.51
C GLY A 71 -8.37 0.61 11.96
N VAL A 72 -9.09 0.10 10.96
CA VAL A 72 -8.64 -1.00 10.10
C VAL A 72 -8.61 -0.51 8.66
N GLU A 73 -7.68 -1.01 7.87
CA GLU A 73 -7.57 -0.62 6.46
C GLU A 73 -7.10 -1.74 5.57
N GLY A 74 -7.53 -1.68 4.31
CA GLY A 74 -7.01 -2.46 3.21
C GLY A 74 -6.58 -1.53 2.09
N GLU A 75 -5.46 -1.84 1.45
CA GLU A 75 -4.89 -1.01 0.39
C GLU A 75 -4.40 -1.88 -0.76
N ILE A 76 -4.53 -1.35 -1.98
CA ILE A 76 -3.93 -1.89 -3.18
C ILE A 76 -3.10 -0.81 -3.86
N THR A 77 -1.82 -1.09 -4.10
CA THR A 77 -0.92 -0.16 -4.79
C THR A 77 -0.16 -0.85 -5.90
N GLY A 78 0.28 -0.05 -6.87
CA GLY A 78 1.24 -0.40 -7.90
C GLY A 78 2.45 0.54 -7.84
N SER A 79 3.54 0.14 -8.45
CA SER A 79 4.77 0.93 -8.54
C SER A 79 5.30 0.96 -9.98
N THR A 80 5.95 2.07 -10.34
CA THR A 80 6.63 2.22 -11.63
C THR A 80 8.13 1.90 -11.56
N VAL A 81 8.62 1.43 -10.41
CA VAL A 81 10.00 0.97 -10.25
C VAL A 81 10.29 -0.12 -11.29
N LYS A 82 11.48 -0.09 -11.89
CA LYS A 82 11.96 -1.13 -12.81
C LYS A 82 13.41 -1.40 -12.50
N ALA A 83 13.75 -2.66 -12.31
CA ALA A 83 15.12 -3.13 -12.26
C ALA A 83 15.41 -3.90 -13.54
N THR A 84 16.53 -3.59 -14.20
CA THR A 84 16.96 -4.30 -15.41
C THR A 84 18.46 -4.61 -15.26
N ALA A 85 18.82 -5.87 -15.37
CA ALA A 85 20.18 -6.35 -15.41
C ALA A 85 20.48 -6.96 -16.78
N THR A 86 21.67 -6.71 -17.32
CA THR A 86 22.14 -7.26 -18.59
C THR A 86 23.37 -8.14 -18.35
N ASP A 87 23.59 -9.13 -19.24
CA ASP A 87 24.73 -10.06 -19.16
C ASP A 87 24.73 -10.90 -17.86
N VAL A 88 23.55 -11.41 -17.44
CA VAL A 88 23.34 -12.12 -16.16
C VAL A 88 23.83 -13.57 -16.23
N LEU A 89 23.47 -14.32 -17.26
CA LEU A 89 23.85 -15.71 -17.47
C LEU A 89 24.65 -15.92 -18.75
N VAL A 90 24.33 -15.20 -19.82
CA VAL A 90 25.00 -15.25 -21.12
C VAL A 90 25.12 -13.84 -21.66
N ALA A 91 26.22 -13.58 -22.41
CA ALA A 91 26.45 -12.28 -23.05
C ALA A 91 25.24 -11.89 -23.95
N GLY A 92 24.65 -10.71 -23.70
CA GLY A 92 23.51 -10.18 -24.43
C GLY A 92 22.12 -10.59 -23.88
N ASP A 93 22.03 -11.30 -22.77
CA ASP A 93 20.77 -11.54 -22.09
C ASP A 93 20.30 -10.35 -21.24
N THR A 94 19.03 -10.34 -20.89
CA THR A 94 18.44 -9.29 -20.07
C THR A 94 17.46 -9.91 -19.07
N MET A 95 17.64 -9.56 -17.80
CA MET A 95 16.70 -9.86 -16.75
C MET A 95 16.00 -8.56 -16.32
N ARG A 96 14.67 -8.54 -16.42
CA ARG A 96 13.84 -7.42 -16.00
C ARG A 96 12.97 -7.86 -14.85
N SER A 97 13.02 -7.10 -13.75
CA SER A 97 12.13 -7.26 -12.61
C SER A 97 11.20 -6.04 -12.50
N THR A 98 9.91 -6.30 -12.44
CA THR A 98 8.89 -5.26 -12.35
C THR A 98 7.98 -5.56 -11.17
N PRO A 99 7.85 -4.64 -10.18
CA PRO A 99 6.85 -4.80 -9.13
C PRO A 99 5.45 -4.80 -9.73
N GLY A 100 4.70 -5.85 -9.47
CA GLY A 100 3.30 -5.96 -9.78
C GLY A 100 2.43 -5.23 -8.74
N ARG A 101 1.33 -5.86 -8.32
CA ARG A 101 0.47 -5.34 -7.24
C ARG A 101 1.11 -5.54 -5.87
N ASP A 102 0.81 -4.62 -4.96
CA ASP A 102 1.10 -4.73 -3.54
C ASP A 102 -0.21 -4.58 -2.75
N LEU A 103 -0.56 -5.59 -1.99
CA LEU A 103 -1.75 -5.65 -1.14
C LEU A 103 -1.32 -5.45 0.31
N TYR A 104 -2.05 -4.62 1.04
CA TYR A 104 -1.83 -4.40 2.46
C TYR A 104 -3.14 -4.53 3.21
N ALA A 105 -3.08 -5.13 4.38
CA ALA A 105 -4.17 -5.17 5.37
C ALA A 105 -3.58 -4.93 6.76
N GLY A 106 -4.16 -3.97 7.49
CA GLY A 106 -3.60 -3.59 8.77
C GLY A 106 -4.53 -2.77 9.65
N VAL A 107 -3.94 -2.34 10.76
CA VAL A 107 -4.58 -1.49 11.76
C VAL A 107 -3.86 -0.15 11.85
N ARG A 108 -4.59 0.87 12.29
CA ARG A 108 -4.00 2.17 12.63
C ARG A 108 -4.48 2.66 13.99
N VAL A 109 -3.62 3.40 14.67
CA VAL A 109 -3.92 4.09 15.91
C VAL A 109 -3.37 5.51 15.83
N GLY A 110 -4.13 6.49 16.28
CA GLY A 110 -3.70 7.88 16.24
C GLY A 110 -4.34 8.73 17.32
N GLY A 111 -3.82 9.95 17.46
CA GLY A 111 -4.32 10.96 18.35
C GLY A 111 -4.60 12.28 17.63
N LEU A 112 -5.66 12.96 18.02
CA LEU A 112 -5.98 14.28 17.52
C LEU A 112 -5.04 15.31 18.14
N VAL A 113 -4.29 16.02 17.32
CA VAL A 113 -3.47 17.17 17.75
C VAL A 113 -4.23 18.48 17.60
N THR A 114 -5.22 18.53 16.71
CA THR A 114 -6.25 19.57 16.62
C THR A 114 -7.61 18.93 16.29
N PRO A 115 -8.74 19.66 16.37
CA PRO A 115 -10.03 19.11 15.96
C PRO A 115 -10.10 18.59 14.51
N ASN A 116 -9.16 18.99 13.65
CA ASN A 116 -9.11 18.64 12.24
C ASN A 116 -7.84 17.91 11.83
N THR A 117 -6.90 17.66 12.76
CA THR A 117 -5.60 17.05 12.47
C THR A 117 -5.38 15.82 13.32
N LEU A 118 -5.16 14.69 12.66
CA LEU A 118 -4.84 13.41 13.27
C LEU A 118 -3.39 13.04 12.95
N VAL A 119 -2.61 12.70 13.96
CA VAL A 119 -1.31 12.02 13.82
C VAL A 119 -1.51 10.56 14.15
N TYR A 120 -1.01 9.66 13.31
CA TYR A 120 -1.25 8.23 13.47
C TYR A 120 -0.02 7.39 13.12
N ALA A 121 0.02 6.19 13.68
CA ALA A 121 0.85 5.09 13.26
C ALA A 121 -0.02 3.95 12.74
N LYS A 122 0.52 3.14 11.85
CA LYS A 122 -0.16 1.96 11.32
C LYS A 122 0.80 0.78 11.20
N GLY A 123 0.26 -0.41 11.20
CA GLY A 123 1.03 -1.62 11.00
C GLY A 123 0.14 -2.76 10.52
N GLY A 124 0.72 -3.66 9.75
CA GLY A 124 -0.02 -4.78 9.20
C GLY A 124 0.80 -5.65 8.27
N TYR A 125 0.10 -6.59 7.67
CA TYR A 125 0.61 -7.54 6.70
C TYR A 125 0.59 -6.93 5.30
N THR A 126 1.61 -7.23 4.50
CA THR A 126 1.70 -6.82 3.10
C THR A 126 2.12 -8.01 2.23
N ASN A 127 1.58 -8.08 1.00
CA ASN A 127 1.88 -9.10 0.00
C ASN A 127 2.14 -8.40 -1.33
N ALA A 128 3.39 -8.41 -1.76
CA ALA A 128 3.81 -7.84 -3.03
C ALA A 128 4.00 -8.94 -4.06
N ARG A 129 3.60 -8.67 -5.30
CA ARG A 129 3.89 -9.52 -6.45
C ARG A 129 5.05 -8.90 -7.24
N ILE A 130 5.99 -9.74 -7.62
CA ILE A 130 7.10 -9.38 -8.51
C ILE A 130 6.98 -10.24 -9.77
N ASP A 131 7.00 -9.58 -10.92
CA ASP A 131 7.03 -10.23 -12.23
C ASP A 131 8.48 -10.11 -12.76
N ALA A 132 9.09 -11.26 -13.09
CA ALA A 132 10.45 -11.37 -13.61
C ALA A 132 10.44 -11.92 -15.03
N ASP A 133 11.03 -11.18 -15.96
CA ASP A 133 11.19 -11.58 -17.36
C ASP A 133 12.69 -11.79 -17.65
N TYR A 134 13.05 -12.98 -18.07
CA TYR A 134 14.39 -13.31 -18.57
C TYR A 134 14.35 -13.47 -20.08
N THR A 135 15.16 -12.71 -20.80
CA THR A 135 15.23 -12.73 -22.26
C THR A 135 16.66 -13.06 -22.74
N ALA A 136 16.77 -14.13 -23.51
CA ALA A 136 18.02 -14.53 -24.18
C ALA A 136 17.75 -14.74 -25.68
N GLY A 137 18.30 -13.87 -26.54
CA GLY A 137 18.06 -13.88 -27.98
C GLY A 137 16.57 -13.61 -28.30
N SER A 138 15.89 -14.59 -28.91
CA SER A 138 14.46 -14.51 -29.22
C SER A 138 13.55 -15.21 -28.23
N THR A 139 14.08 -15.74 -27.13
CA THR A 139 13.33 -16.50 -26.13
C THR A 139 13.16 -15.65 -24.86
N THR A 140 11.91 -15.49 -24.41
CA THR A 140 11.58 -14.85 -23.13
C THR A 140 10.90 -15.87 -22.23
N LEU A 141 11.41 -15.99 -21.01
CA LEU A 141 10.82 -16.77 -19.92
C LEU A 141 10.28 -15.77 -18.90
N SER A 142 9.00 -15.89 -18.56
CA SER A 142 8.36 -15.04 -17.57
C SER A 142 7.95 -15.87 -16.36
N ASP A 143 8.27 -15.38 -15.19
CA ASP A 143 7.86 -15.97 -13.91
C ASP A 143 7.33 -14.86 -12.98
N SER A 144 6.51 -15.24 -12.01
CA SER A 144 5.95 -14.29 -11.05
C SER A 144 5.88 -14.86 -9.65
N GLU A 145 6.39 -14.12 -8.70
CA GLU A 145 6.46 -14.52 -7.30
C GLU A 145 5.72 -13.56 -6.38
N ASN A 146 5.16 -14.09 -5.28
CA ASN A 146 4.55 -13.30 -4.24
C ASN A 146 5.46 -13.29 -3.02
N LEU A 147 5.78 -12.09 -2.55
CA LEU A 147 6.57 -11.87 -1.34
C LEU A 147 5.65 -11.42 -0.22
N ASP A 148 5.75 -12.10 0.90
CA ASP A 148 5.03 -11.78 2.12
C ASP A 148 5.89 -10.92 3.03
N GLY A 149 5.23 -10.02 3.78
CA GLY A 149 5.97 -9.12 4.64
C GLY A 149 5.10 -8.38 5.64
N TYR A 150 5.74 -7.47 6.35
CA TYR A 150 5.05 -6.52 7.22
C TYR A 150 5.32 -5.09 6.77
N ARG A 151 4.35 -4.21 7.02
CA ARG A 151 4.45 -2.78 6.79
C ARG A 151 4.19 -2.02 8.07
N LEU A 152 5.06 -1.06 8.37
CA LEU A 152 4.86 -0.05 9.40
C LEU A 152 4.80 1.32 8.75
N GLY A 153 3.99 2.21 9.28
CA GLY A 153 3.86 3.56 8.76
C GLY A 153 3.47 4.56 9.84
N ALA A 154 3.75 5.82 9.56
CA ALA A 154 3.31 6.94 10.37
C ALA A 154 2.93 8.11 9.47
N GLY A 155 1.91 8.86 9.85
CA GLY A 155 1.41 9.94 9.02
C GLY A 155 0.60 10.98 9.76
N VAL A 156 0.27 12.00 8.99
CA VAL A 156 -0.63 13.08 9.41
C VAL A 156 -1.79 13.13 8.43
N GLU A 157 -3.00 13.16 8.96
CA GLU A 157 -4.23 13.34 8.20
C GLU A 157 -4.85 14.69 8.60
N GLN A 158 -5.15 15.52 7.60
CA GLN A 158 -5.79 16.82 7.77
C GLN A 158 -7.15 16.81 7.12
N ARG A 159 -8.20 16.98 7.91
CA ARG A 159 -9.53 17.21 7.41
C ARG A 159 -9.63 18.63 6.84
N LEU A 160 -10.16 18.75 5.62
CA LEU A 160 -10.33 20.03 4.93
C LEU A 160 -11.74 20.56 5.15
N THR A 161 -12.67 20.27 4.26
CA THR A 161 -14.06 20.71 4.32
C THR A 161 -14.99 19.52 4.11
N GLY A 162 -16.11 19.48 4.86
CA GLY A 162 -17.07 18.38 4.77
C GLY A 162 -16.41 17.05 5.08
N ASN A 163 -16.45 16.15 4.13
CA ASN A 163 -15.99 14.77 4.25
C ASN A 163 -14.59 14.53 3.69
N VAL A 164 -13.96 15.55 3.10
CA VAL A 164 -12.69 15.44 2.39
C VAL A 164 -11.52 15.64 3.35
N TYR A 165 -10.50 14.80 3.22
CA TYR A 165 -9.23 14.93 3.92
C TYR A 165 -8.04 14.71 2.97
N VAL A 166 -6.89 15.19 3.38
CA VAL A 166 -5.59 14.90 2.78
C VAL A 166 -4.70 14.25 3.82
N LYS A 167 -3.75 13.43 3.38
CA LYS A 167 -2.74 12.84 4.26
C LYS A 167 -1.35 12.90 3.67
N GLY A 168 -0.35 12.90 4.56
CA GLY A 168 1.04 12.59 4.26
C GLY A 168 1.50 11.45 5.14
N GLU A 169 2.17 10.46 4.58
CA GLU A 169 2.53 9.21 5.27
C GLU A 169 3.92 8.76 4.85
N TYR A 170 4.74 8.34 5.81
CA TYR A 170 5.94 7.56 5.57
C TYR A 170 5.68 6.11 5.90
N ARG A 171 6.19 5.20 5.06
CA ARG A 171 6.04 3.76 5.19
C ARG A 171 7.37 3.05 5.08
N PHE A 172 7.53 2.05 5.89
CA PHE A 172 8.58 1.05 5.80
C PHE A 172 7.94 -0.31 5.63
N SER A 173 8.33 -1.03 4.59
CA SER A 173 7.92 -2.42 4.38
C SER A 173 9.16 -3.31 4.32
N HIS A 174 9.04 -4.46 4.95
CA HIS A 174 10.05 -5.51 4.91
C HIS A 174 9.38 -6.76 4.35
N TYR A 175 9.99 -7.33 3.32
CA TYR A 175 9.54 -8.56 2.70
C TYR A 175 10.60 -9.63 2.96
N GLY A 176 10.14 -10.75 3.51
CA GLY A 176 10.97 -11.92 3.77
C GLY A 176 10.82 -12.96 2.66
N SER A 177 11.58 -14.05 2.79
CA SER A 177 11.63 -15.14 1.84
C SER A 177 10.26 -15.72 1.49
N GLY A 178 9.99 -15.87 0.19
CA GLY A 178 9.08 -16.89 -0.32
C GLY A 178 9.66 -18.29 -0.15
N ASN A 179 8.94 -19.32 -0.56
CA ASN A 179 9.31 -20.73 -0.32
C ASN A 179 10.64 -21.17 -0.94
N ASP A 180 11.23 -20.42 -1.88
CA ASP A 180 12.40 -20.84 -2.65
C ASP A 180 13.56 -19.80 -2.73
N PHE A 181 13.37 -18.57 -2.20
CA PHE A 181 14.40 -17.52 -2.24
C PHE A 181 14.50 -16.75 -0.92
N ASP A 182 15.73 -16.59 -0.41
CA ASP A 182 16.06 -15.67 0.67
C ASP A 182 16.11 -14.23 0.14
N ALA A 183 14.94 -13.60 0.02
CA ALA A 183 14.86 -12.18 -0.32
C ALA A 183 14.75 -11.34 0.95
N ASN A 184 15.68 -10.42 1.15
CA ASN A 184 15.68 -9.45 2.25
C ASN A 184 15.50 -8.05 1.66
N VAL A 185 14.27 -7.74 1.20
CA VAL A 185 13.97 -6.48 0.52
C VAL A 185 13.33 -5.49 1.48
N ASN A 186 13.97 -4.34 1.62
CA ASN A 186 13.41 -3.21 2.35
C ASN A 186 12.88 -2.16 1.38
N ARG A 187 11.72 -1.60 1.70
CA ARG A 187 11.04 -0.61 0.89
C ARG A 187 10.64 0.58 1.73
N HIS A 188 11.05 1.76 1.30
CA HIS A 188 10.74 3.03 1.93
C HIS A 188 9.84 3.84 0.99
N GLN A 189 8.74 4.39 1.52
CA GLN A 189 7.77 5.11 0.71
C GLN A 189 7.37 6.40 1.39
N ILE A 190 7.27 7.49 0.60
CA ILE A 190 6.68 8.76 1.02
C ILE A 190 5.42 8.94 0.20
N VAL A 191 4.28 8.99 0.86
CA VAL A 191 2.97 8.91 0.22
C VAL A 191 2.11 10.10 0.61
N GLY A 192 1.53 10.75 -0.40
CA GLY A 192 0.43 11.68 -0.25
C GLY A 192 -0.88 10.98 -0.58
N GLY A 193 -1.97 11.41 0.04
CA GLY A 193 -3.29 10.87 -0.27
C GLY A 193 -4.39 11.92 -0.15
N VAL A 194 -5.46 11.70 -0.89
CA VAL A 194 -6.72 12.42 -0.74
C VAL A 194 -7.84 11.41 -0.56
N GLY A 195 -8.72 11.66 0.39
CA GLY A 195 -9.80 10.72 0.71
C GLY A 195 -11.09 11.41 1.10
N ILE A 196 -12.10 10.58 1.17
CA ILE A 196 -13.42 10.93 1.68
C ILE A 196 -13.80 10.00 2.84
N ARG A 197 -14.51 10.56 3.81
CA ARG A 197 -15.03 9.85 4.98
C ARG A 197 -16.55 9.96 4.99
N PHE A 198 -17.24 8.85 5.27
CA PHE A 198 -18.70 8.74 5.20
C PHE A 198 -19.32 8.67 6.60
#